data_32af26049148e73165af727c18b6b696
#
_entry.id   32af26049148e73165af727c18b6b696
#
_cell.length_a   1.000
_cell.length_b   1.000
_cell.length_c   1.000
_cell.angle_alpha   90.00
_cell.angle_beta   90.00
_cell.angle_gamma   90.00
#
_symmetry.space_group_name_H-M   'P 1'
#
loop_
_entity.id
_entity.type
_entity.pdbx_description
1 polymer ?
#
loop_
_entity_poly.entity_id
_entity_poly.type
_entity_poly.pdbx_seq_one_letter_code
_entity_poly.pdbx_strand_id
1 'polypeptide(L)'
;QDNAIIIRDDHVKDALMPSLQKLHQVLLDFGYPRCPGGVMFINDAWIHTAGEWRARVGKWLNNSSPEAMMNMAILMDAEPIAGNSELFEEIRGAWHHESLRSSIAASWFARPALQFETPLTLLGNIREDHGAIDIKKGGIFPLVHGVRALAFEHGLYETNTFDRIDRLAEQEVLSKEVAQGLKDSLVLFLRIRLRHQLEKAEKNPGLTQQLKVSDLRSVDRSL
;
A
#
# COMPACT_ATOMS: atom_id res chain seq x y z
N GLN A 1 -5.71 -10.60 1.00
CA GLN A 1 -5.42 -9.46 1.89
C GLN A 1 -4.12 -9.73 2.63
N ASP A 2 -3.31 -8.71 2.78
CA ASP A 2 -2.04 -8.76 3.48
C ASP A 2 -2.31 -8.78 4.99
N ASN A 3 -1.60 -9.65 5.70
CA ASN A 3 -1.73 -9.79 7.15
C ASN A 3 -0.45 -10.36 7.77
N ALA A 4 -0.22 -10.06 9.04
CA ALA A 4 0.95 -10.47 9.79
C ALA A 4 0.59 -10.72 11.25
N ILE A 5 1.48 -11.32 12.00
CA ILE A 5 1.33 -11.55 13.45
C ILE A 5 2.58 -11.07 14.19
N ILE A 6 2.33 -10.42 15.31
CA ILE A 6 3.34 -10.13 16.32
C ILE A 6 3.12 -11.13 17.46
N ILE A 7 4.09 -11.97 17.72
CA ILE A 7 4.08 -12.93 18.84
C ILE A 7 4.87 -12.37 20.02
N ARG A 8 4.52 -12.78 21.22
CA ARG A 8 5.23 -12.37 22.43
C ARG A 8 6.59 -13.02 22.55
N ASP A 9 6.69 -14.29 22.14
CA ASP A 9 7.84 -15.16 22.32
C ASP A 9 7.92 -16.17 21.18
N ASP A 10 9.10 -16.45 20.68
CA ASP A 10 9.33 -17.41 19.58
C ASP A 10 8.90 -18.84 19.92
N HIS A 11 8.96 -19.22 21.20
CA HIS A 11 8.58 -20.57 21.64
C HIS A 11 7.08 -20.88 21.40
N VAL A 12 6.24 -19.87 21.22
CA VAL A 12 4.81 -20.08 20.93
C VAL A 12 4.51 -20.24 19.44
N LYS A 13 5.45 -19.94 18.55
CA LYS A 13 5.25 -19.94 17.10
C LYS A 13 4.78 -21.31 16.59
N ASP A 14 5.50 -22.36 16.90
CA ASP A 14 5.17 -23.71 16.46
C ASP A 14 3.83 -24.20 17.03
N ALA A 15 3.54 -23.82 18.26
CA ALA A 15 2.26 -24.15 18.90
C ALA A 15 1.06 -23.40 18.27
N LEU A 16 1.29 -22.20 17.73
CA LEU A 16 0.25 -21.41 17.06
C LEU A 16 -0.03 -21.86 15.62
N MET A 17 0.96 -22.39 14.91
CA MET A 17 0.85 -22.71 13.48
C MET A 17 -0.37 -23.54 13.11
N PRO A 18 -0.76 -24.62 13.83
CA PRO A 18 -1.95 -25.39 13.50
C PRO A 18 -3.24 -24.56 13.56
N SER A 19 -3.33 -23.63 14.52
CA SER A 19 -4.49 -22.73 14.68
C SER A 19 -4.50 -21.67 13.59
N LEU A 20 -3.36 -21.12 13.22
CA LEU A 20 -3.22 -20.17 12.13
C LEU A 20 -3.58 -20.78 10.78
N GLN A 21 -3.17 -22.02 10.53
CA GLN A 21 -3.56 -22.75 9.32
C GLN A 21 -5.08 -22.94 9.23
N LYS A 22 -5.74 -23.28 10.36
CA LYS A 22 -7.20 -23.37 10.41
C LYS A 22 -7.86 -22.02 10.12
N LEU A 23 -7.39 -20.95 10.76
CA LEU A 23 -7.88 -19.58 10.50
C LEU A 23 -7.70 -19.20 9.04
N HIS A 24 -6.54 -19.49 8.46
CA HIS A 24 -6.29 -19.24 7.05
C HIS A 24 -7.29 -19.97 6.15
N GLN A 25 -7.58 -21.24 6.43
CA GLN A 25 -8.58 -22.00 5.67
C GLN A 25 -9.97 -21.36 5.78
N VAL A 26 -10.37 -20.92 6.97
CA VAL A 26 -11.65 -20.22 7.18
C VAL A 26 -11.74 -18.95 6.34
N LEU A 27 -10.64 -18.17 6.26
CA LEU A 27 -10.61 -16.97 5.41
C LEU A 27 -10.76 -17.31 3.92
N LEU A 28 -10.13 -18.40 3.46
CA LEU A 28 -10.30 -18.88 2.09
C LEU A 28 -11.74 -19.32 1.82
N ASP A 29 -12.38 -20.01 2.76
CA ASP A 29 -13.76 -20.47 2.66
C ASP A 29 -14.75 -19.29 2.61
N PHE A 30 -14.41 -18.17 3.25
CA PHE A 30 -15.16 -16.91 3.15
C PHE A 30 -14.90 -16.15 1.83
N GLY A 31 -14.05 -16.68 0.96
CA GLY A 31 -13.78 -16.08 -0.36
C GLY A 31 -12.63 -15.05 -0.36
N TYR A 32 -11.87 -14.92 0.72
CA TYR A 32 -10.66 -14.10 0.71
C TYR A 32 -9.53 -14.82 -0.01
N PRO A 33 -9.04 -14.32 -1.16
CA PRO A 33 -7.97 -14.99 -1.89
C PRO A 33 -6.65 -14.90 -1.15
N ARG A 34 -5.75 -15.84 -1.43
CA ARG A 34 -4.36 -15.76 -0.97
C ARG A 34 -3.68 -14.50 -1.50
N CYS A 35 -2.83 -13.88 -0.69
CA CYS A 35 -1.95 -12.81 -1.16
C CYS A 35 -0.90 -13.38 -2.12
N PRO A 36 -0.85 -12.95 -3.39
CA PRO A 36 0.15 -13.43 -4.35
C PRO A 36 1.58 -13.12 -3.92
N GLY A 37 1.79 -12.04 -3.16
CA GLY A 37 3.08 -11.64 -2.59
C GLY A 37 3.49 -12.40 -1.32
N GLY A 38 2.64 -13.33 -0.83
CA GLY A 38 2.94 -14.13 0.35
C GLY A 38 2.93 -13.35 1.68
N VAL A 39 2.37 -12.14 1.71
CA VAL A 39 2.20 -11.33 2.93
C VAL A 39 1.06 -11.89 3.75
N MET A 40 1.35 -12.93 4.52
CA MET A 40 0.34 -13.72 5.23
C MET A 40 0.88 -14.27 6.55
N PHE A 41 0.07 -14.26 7.58
CA PHE A 41 0.41 -14.76 8.92
C PHE A 41 0.73 -16.26 8.99
N ILE A 42 0.56 -17.02 7.91
CA ILE A 42 1.01 -18.40 7.78
C ILE A 42 2.42 -18.52 7.17
N ASN A 43 3.00 -17.41 6.74
CA ASN A 43 4.35 -17.34 6.20
C ASN A 43 5.31 -16.87 7.29
N ASP A 44 6.39 -17.61 7.50
CA ASP A 44 7.43 -17.32 8.49
C ASP A 44 8.00 -15.90 8.38
N ALA A 45 8.01 -15.33 7.17
CA ALA A 45 8.46 -13.97 6.96
C ALA A 45 7.56 -12.90 7.62
N TRP A 46 6.33 -13.27 8.02
CA TRP A 46 5.33 -12.35 8.56
C TRP A 46 4.82 -12.74 9.95
N ILE A 47 5.55 -13.62 10.65
CA ILE A 47 5.31 -13.97 12.07
C ILE A 47 6.59 -13.76 12.85
N HIS A 48 6.64 -12.76 13.69
CA HIS A 48 7.83 -12.42 14.47
C HIS A 48 7.49 -11.83 15.82
N THR A 49 8.42 -11.88 16.73
CA THR A 49 8.36 -11.09 17.97
C THR A 49 8.50 -9.60 17.68
N ALA A 50 8.06 -8.73 18.59
CA ALA A 50 8.22 -7.29 18.43
C ALA A 50 9.69 -6.88 18.24
N GLY A 51 10.63 -7.57 18.94
CA GLY A 51 12.06 -7.35 18.78
C GLY A 51 12.58 -7.67 17.39
N GLU A 52 12.15 -8.81 16.81
CA GLU A 52 12.52 -9.21 15.44
C GLU A 52 11.90 -8.30 14.39
N TRP A 53 10.62 -7.87 14.59
CA TRP A 53 10.00 -6.88 13.73
C TRP A 53 10.78 -5.57 13.71
N ARG A 54 11.19 -5.04 14.88
CA ARG A 54 12.04 -3.83 14.95
C ARG A 54 13.36 -4.00 14.21
N ALA A 55 14.02 -5.17 14.39
CA ALA A 55 15.26 -5.47 13.66
C ALA A 55 15.04 -5.54 12.14
N ARG A 56 13.91 -6.07 11.67
CA ARG A 56 13.53 -6.10 10.25
C ARG A 56 13.29 -4.70 9.71
N VAL A 57 12.54 -3.87 10.42
CA VAL A 57 12.33 -2.46 10.08
C VAL A 57 13.67 -1.76 9.90
N GLY A 58 14.59 -1.89 10.86
CA GLY A 58 15.93 -1.33 10.74
C GLY A 58 16.70 -1.83 9.50
N LYS A 59 16.59 -3.13 9.18
CA LYS A 59 17.20 -3.69 7.96
C LYS A 59 16.59 -3.13 6.69
N TRP A 60 15.25 -2.98 6.62
CA TRP A 60 14.56 -2.43 5.45
C TRP A 60 14.91 -0.95 5.22
N LEU A 61 14.95 -0.16 6.28
CA LEU A 61 15.30 1.27 6.20
C LEU A 61 16.77 1.52 5.82
N ASN A 62 17.64 0.55 6.05
CA ASN A 62 19.04 0.60 5.64
C ASN A 62 19.31 -0.16 4.31
N ASN A 63 18.27 -0.54 3.57
CA ASN A 63 18.38 -1.27 2.32
C ASN A 63 17.53 -0.63 1.23
N SER A 64 18.20 -0.18 0.15
CA SER A 64 17.54 0.48 -0.99
C SER A 64 16.87 -0.49 -1.99
N SER A 65 16.79 -1.79 -1.67
CA SER A 65 16.17 -2.75 -2.58
C SER A 65 14.65 -2.50 -2.74
N PRO A 66 14.08 -2.74 -3.93
CA PRO A 66 12.64 -2.59 -4.15
C PRO A 66 11.80 -3.45 -3.20
N GLU A 67 12.30 -4.64 -2.84
CA GLU A 67 11.64 -5.55 -1.89
C GLU A 67 11.57 -4.94 -0.48
N ALA A 68 12.70 -4.42 0.03
CA ALA A 68 12.74 -3.76 1.35
C ALA A 68 11.77 -2.56 1.41
N MET A 69 11.76 -1.73 0.37
CA MET A 69 10.87 -0.57 0.28
C MET A 69 9.40 -0.97 0.16
N MET A 70 9.09 -2.06 -0.54
CA MET A 70 7.73 -2.59 -0.63
C MET A 70 7.26 -3.14 0.73
N ASN A 71 8.10 -3.92 1.42
CA ASN A 71 7.78 -4.44 2.75
C ASN A 71 7.55 -3.31 3.76
N MET A 72 8.37 -2.26 3.69
CA MET A 72 8.18 -1.06 4.50
C MET A 72 6.87 -0.36 4.19
N ALA A 73 6.50 -0.22 2.90
CA ALA A 73 5.24 0.37 2.48
C ALA A 73 4.01 -0.41 2.99
N ILE A 74 4.09 -1.75 3.00
CA ILE A 74 3.04 -2.61 3.54
C ILE A 74 2.92 -2.40 5.06
N LEU A 75 4.04 -2.37 5.78
CA LEU A 75 4.03 -2.19 7.23
C LEU A 75 3.49 -0.82 7.65
N MET A 76 3.79 0.23 6.90
CA MET A 76 3.28 1.59 7.17
C MET A 76 1.76 1.72 7.05
N ASP A 77 1.11 0.83 6.31
CA ASP A 77 -0.36 0.81 6.17
C ASP A 77 -1.00 -0.23 7.12
N ALA A 78 -0.20 -0.89 7.96
CA ALA A 78 -0.70 -1.90 8.88
C ALA A 78 -1.43 -1.27 10.08
N GLU A 79 -2.48 -1.95 10.51
CA GLU A 79 -3.24 -1.61 11.71
C GLU A 79 -3.47 -2.85 12.57
N PRO A 80 -3.42 -2.73 13.90
CA PRO A 80 -3.73 -3.83 14.79
C PRO A 80 -5.23 -4.11 14.76
N ILE A 81 -5.63 -5.32 14.37
CA ILE A 81 -7.04 -5.72 14.31
C ILE A 81 -7.48 -6.58 15.49
N ALA A 82 -6.54 -7.19 16.20
CA ALA A 82 -6.80 -8.03 17.37
C ALA A 82 -5.52 -8.21 18.21
N GLY A 83 -5.66 -8.52 19.47
CA GLY A 83 -4.56 -8.78 20.39
C GLY A 83 -4.07 -7.53 21.14
N ASN A 84 -2.82 -7.56 21.61
CA ASN A 84 -2.22 -6.43 22.32
C ASN A 84 -1.64 -5.41 21.34
N SER A 85 -2.30 -4.26 21.20
CA SER A 85 -1.86 -3.16 20.32
C SER A 85 -0.52 -2.54 20.74
N GLU A 86 -0.10 -2.64 22.00
CA GLU A 86 1.18 -2.09 22.46
C GLU A 86 2.36 -2.71 21.73
N LEU A 87 2.29 -4.01 21.40
CA LEU A 87 3.31 -4.68 20.61
C LEU A 87 3.47 -4.08 19.20
N PHE A 88 2.37 -3.64 18.61
CA PHE A 88 2.42 -2.95 17.32
C PHE A 88 2.97 -1.53 17.45
N GLU A 89 2.61 -0.82 18.52
CA GLU A 89 3.12 0.53 18.79
C GLU A 89 4.64 0.55 18.96
N GLU A 90 5.23 -0.49 19.56
CA GLU A 90 6.69 -0.63 19.66
C GLU A 90 7.36 -0.70 18.28
N ILE A 91 6.72 -1.40 17.33
CA ILE A 91 7.22 -1.52 15.96
C ILE A 91 7.02 -0.19 15.22
N ARG A 92 5.84 0.42 15.37
CA ARG A 92 5.50 1.70 14.76
C ARG A 92 6.46 2.81 15.18
N GLY A 93 6.78 2.89 16.48
CA GLY A 93 7.76 3.82 17.00
C GLY A 93 9.15 3.65 16.40
N ALA A 94 9.55 2.42 16.08
CA ALA A 94 10.86 2.14 15.51
C ALA A 94 11.04 2.77 14.11
N TRP A 95 10.06 2.66 13.20
CA TRP A 95 10.21 3.28 11.88
C TRP A 95 10.00 4.80 11.93
N HIS A 96 9.12 5.29 12.78
CA HIS A 96 8.90 6.72 12.93
C HIS A 96 10.16 7.46 13.40
N HIS A 97 10.82 6.92 14.43
CA HIS A 97 12.07 7.51 14.90
C HIS A 97 13.15 7.54 13.80
N GLU A 98 13.24 6.49 12.99
CA GLU A 98 14.24 6.39 11.92
C GLU A 98 13.87 7.27 10.72
N SER A 99 12.59 7.41 10.38
CA SER A 99 12.15 8.26 9.26
C SER A 99 12.55 9.71 9.44
N LEU A 100 12.42 10.22 10.64
CA LEU A 100 12.82 11.60 10.99
C LEU A 100 14.34 11.83 11.00
N ARG A 101 15.15 10.75 11.03
CA ARG A 101 16.62 10.83 11.09
C ARG A 101 17.29 10.60 9.74
N SER A 102 16.63 10.00 8.77
CA SER A 102 17.26 9.55 7.53
C SER A 102 16.57 10.07 6.28
N SER A 103 17.02 11.20 5.76
CA SER A 103 16.60 11.72 4.44
C SER A 103 16.94 10.73 3.30
N ILE A 104 17.97 9.89 3.50
CA ILE A 104 18.36 8.86 2.54
C ILE A 104 17.29 7.77 2.47
N ALA A 105 16.78 7.30 3.61
CA ALA A 105 15.71 6.31 3.67
C ALA A 105 14.42 6.86 3.00
N ALA A 106 14.06 8.11 3.26
CA ALA A 106 12.93 8.77 2.61
C ALA A 106 13.10 8.84 1.08
N SER A 107 14.30 9.18 0.59
CA SER A 107 14.62 9.19 -0.84
C SER A 107 14.49 7.80 -1.47
N TRP A 108 14.99 6.74 -0.83
CA TRP A 108 14.83 5.38 -1.32
C TRP A 108 13.37 4.95 -1.33
N PHE A 109 12.63 5.32 -0.29
CA PHE A 109 11.23 4.99 -0.16
C PHE A 109 10.36 5.67 -1.23
N ALA A 110 10.71 6.87 -1.67
CA ALA A 110 9.98 7.59 -2.72
C ALA A 110 10.22 7.02 -4.14
N ARG A 111 11.37 6.37 -4.41
CA ARG A 111 11.75 5.89 -5.75
C ARG A 111 10.68 5.05 -6.46
N PRO A 112 9.98 4.09 -5.83
CA PRO A 112 8.97 3.30 -6.51
C PRO A 112 7.83 4.14 -7.12
N ALA A 113 7.47 5.28 -6.52
CA ALA A 113 6.47 6.18 -7.09
C ALA A 113 6.93 6.78 -8.43
N LEU A 114 8.24 7.00 -8.58
CA LEU A 114 8.83 7.62 -9.77
C LEU A 114 9.13 6.61 -10.90
N GLN A 115 9.06 5.30 -10.62
CA GLN A 115 9.35 4.26 -11.62
C GLN A 115 8.20 4.02 -12.59
N PHE A 116 6.98 4.44 -12.23
CA PHE A 116 5.84 4.31 -13.09
C PHE A 116 5.66 5.58 -13.92
N GLU A 117 5.81 5.43 -15.24
CA GLU A 117 5.50 6.53 -16.16
C GLU A 117 4.02 6.92 -16.02
N THR A 118 3.77 8.21 -15.94
CA THR A 118 2.41 8.73 -16.05
C THR A 118 1.87 8.34 -17.43
N PRO A 119 0.68 7.75 -17.55
CA PRO A 119 0.14 7.32 -18.83
C PRO A 119 -0.35 8.53 -19.66
N LEU A 120 0.47 9.56 -19.76
CA LEU A 120 0.22 10.77 -20.52
C LEU A 120 1.31 10.97 -21.57
N THR A 121 0.90 11.42 -22.75
CA THR A 121 1.83 11.91 -23.78
C THR A 121 2.31 13.31 -23.43
N LEU A 122 3.36 13.80 -24.10
CA LEU A 122 3.83 15.18 -23.96
C LEU A 122 2.76 16.25 -24.25
N LEU A 123 1.70 15.88 -24.97
CA LEU A 123 0.57 16.74 -25.30
C LEU A 123 -0.62 16.56 -24.33
N GLY A 124 -0.44 15.83 -23.23
CA GLY A 124 -1.48 15.60 -22.22
C GLY A 124 -2.52 14.55 -22.62
N ASN A 125 -2.38 13.87 -23.77
CA ASN A 125 -3.27 12.79 -24.15
C ASN A 125 -2.92 11.50 -23.39
N ILE A 126 -3.94 10.68 -23.14
CA ILE A 126 -3.76 9.37 -22.50
C ILE A 126 -2.94 8.45 -23.39
N ARG A 127 -1.83 7.92 -22.86
CA ARG A 127 -0.98 6.94 -23.55
C ARG A 127 -1.51 5.53 -23.27
N GLU A 128 -1.86 4.82 -24.32
CA GLU A 128 -2.34 3.45 -24.26
C GLU A 128 -1.18 2.47 -24.46
N ASP A 129 -1.10 1.45 -23.62
CA ASP A 129 -0.26 0.29 -23.86
C ASP A 129 -1.16 -0.82 -24.41
N HIS A 130 -0.98 -1.15 -25.71
CA HIS A 130 -1.83 -2.10 -26.45
C HIS A 130 -3.35 -1.82 -26.36
N GLY A 131 -3.75 -0.54 -26.34
CA GLY A 131 -5.17 -0.15 -26.28
C GLY A 131 -5.80 -0.24 -24.88
N ALA A 132 -4.98 -0.36 -23.83
CA ALA A 132 -5.42 -0.44 -22.45
C ALA A 132 -4.56 0.42 -21.52
N ILE A 133 -5.13 0.81 -20.39
CA ILE A 133 -4.44 1.53 -19.29
C ILE A 133 -4.51 0.68 -18.05
N ASP A 134 -3.36 0.46 -17.40
CA ASP A 134 -3.33 -0.05 -16.04
C ASP A 134 -3.48 1.11 -15.05
N ILE A 135 -4.74 1.41 -14.69
CA ILE A 135 -5.05 2.51 -13.77
C ILE A 135 -4.44 2.30 -12.38
N LYS A 136 -4.18 1.04 -12.00
CA LYS A 136 -3.53 0.74 -10.72
C LYS A 136 -2.07 1.18 -10.77
N LYS A 137 -1.33 0.84 -11.83
CA LYS A 137 0.10 1.16 -11.97
C LYS A 137 0.33 2.61 -12.38
N GLY A 138 -0.46 3.12 -13.33
CA GLY A 138 -0.27 4.45 -13.90
C GLY A 138 -0.94 5.60 -13.13
N GLY A 139 -1.86 5.31 -12.21
CA GLY A 139 -2.61 6.32 -11.46
C GLY A 139 -2.58 6.09 -9.94
N ILE A 140 -3.23 5.02 -9.48
CA ILE A 140 -3.40 4.79 -8.03
C ILE A 140 -2.06 4.59 -7.32
N PHE A 141 -1.18 3.75 -7.85
CA PHE A 141 0.08 3.42 -7.17
C PHE A 141 1.00 4.64 -7.02
N PRO A 142 1.32 5.42 -8.07
CA PRO A 142 2.17 6.61 -7.94
C PRO A 142 1.60 7.62 -6.94
N LEU A 143 0.29 7.87 -6.97
CA LEU A 143 -0.36 8.79 -6.05
C LEU A 143 -0.28 8.29 -4.60
N VAL A 144 -0.75 7.07 -4.33
CA VAL A 144 -0.79 6.50 -2.98
C VAL A 144 0.61 6.34 -2.42
N HIS A 145 1.57 5.87 -3.22
CA HIS A 145 2.93 5.68 -2.76
C HIS A 145 3.69 7.01 -2.61
N GLY A 146 3.44 7.99 -3.48
CA GLY A 146 4.00 9.34 -3.35
C GLY A 146 3.54 10.04 -2.07
N VAL A 147 2.23 10.00 -1.79
CA VAL A 147 1.66 10.52 -0.53
C VAL A 147 2.23 9.78 0.69
N ARG A 148 2.38 8.45 0.61
CA ARG A 148 3.00 7.64 1.68
C ARG A 148 4.47 8.03 1.89
N ALA A 149 5.22 8.30 0.83
CA ALA A 149 6.62 8.71 0.94
C ALA A 149 6.77 10.08 1.62
N LEU A 150 5.90 11.04 1.29
CA LEU A 150 5.85 12.33 1.99
C LEU A 150 5.44 12.14 3.45
N ALA A 151 4.42 11.31 3.72
CA ALA A 151 4.02 11.00 5.09
C ALA A 151 5.16 10.35 5.89
N PHE A 152 5.92 9.45 5.28
CA PHE A 152 7.11 8.86 5.89
C PHE A 152 8.16 9.92 6.21
N GLU A 153 8.51 10.80 5.26
CA GLU A 153 9.51 11.87 5.44
C GLU A 153 9.13 12.83 6.57
N HIS A 154 7.83 13.10 6.72
CA HIS A 154 7.30 14.02 7.75
C HIS A 154 6.84 13.31 9.03
N GLY A 155 7.12 12.02 9.17
CA GLY A 155 6.83 11.24 10.37
C GLY A 155 5.34 11.13 10.70
N LEU A 156 4.48 11.01 9.71
CA LEU A 156 3.04 10.86 9.91
C LEU A 156 2.67 9.40 10.19
N TYR A 157 1.71 9.21 11.10
CA TYR A 157 1.23 7.89 11.53
C TYR A 157 -0.03 7.39 10.82
N GLU A 158 -0.72 8.29 10.12
CA GLU A 158 -1.95 7.96 9.41
C GLU A 158 -1.71 6.84 8.40
N THR A 159 -2.62 5.87 8.34
CA THR A 159 -2.58 4.75 7.39
C THR A 159 -3.41 5.02 6.15
N ASN A 160 -4.50 5.79 6.31
CA ASN A 160 -5.37 6.17 5.21
C ASN A 160 -4.74 7.27 4.34
N THR A 161 -4.80 7.12 3.02
CA THR A 161 -4.20 8.09 2.08
C THR A 161 -4.87 9.46 2.15
N PHE A 162 -6.19 9.55 2.35
CA PHE A 162 -6.88 10.84 2.48
C PHE A 162 -6.45 11.58 3.74
N ASP A 163 -6.34 10.87 4.87
CA ASP A 163 -5.90 11.44 6.13
C ASP A 163 -4.44 11.93 6.03
N ARG A 164 -3.57 11.16 5.35
CA ARG A 164 -2.20 11.60 5.05
C ARG A 164 -2.16 12.89 4.24
N ILE A 165 -3.00 13.01 3.20
CA ILE A 165 -3.09 14.22 2.39
C ILE A 165 -3.53 15.41 3.24
N ASP A 166 -4.54 15.23 4.09
CA ASP A 166 -5.04 16.29 4.97
C ASP A 166 -3.96 16.71 5.98
N ARG A 167 -3.26 15.77 6.60
CA ARG A 167 -2.16 16.09 7.53
C ARG A 167 -0.99 16.81 6.86
N LEU A 168 -0.62 16.37 5.64
CA LEU A 168 0.43 17.05 4.85
C LEU A 168 0.02 18.47 4.47
N ALA A 169 -1.26 18.72 4.20
CA ALA A 169 -1.77 20.06 3.95
C ALA A 169 -1.81 20.93 5.22
N GLU A 170 -2.18 20.36 6.37
CA GLU A 170 -2.13 21.04 7.67
C GLU A 170 -0.70 21.46 8.07
N GLN A 171 0.29 20.65 7.69
CA GLN A 171 1.72 20.93 7.90
C GLN A 171 2.33 21.83 6.79
N GLU A 172 1.51 22.35 5.88
CA GLU A 172 1.96 23.19 4.75
C GLU A 172 2.96 22.51 3.80
N VAL A 173 3.08 21.17 3.84
CA VAL A 173 3.90 20.38 2.89
C VAL A 173 3.23 20.35 1.52
N LEU A 174 1.91 20.31 1.48
CA LEU A 174 1.09 20.42 0.28
C LEU A 174 0.24 21.68 0.33
N SER A 175 0.13 22.39 -0.79
CA SER A 175 -0.87 23.45 -0.88
C SER A 175 -2.29 22.87 -0.83
N LYS A 176 -3.28 23.67 -0.43
CA LYS A 176 -4.68 23.21 -0.35
C LYS A 176 -5.20 22.75 -1.71
N GLU A 177 -4.78 23.43 -2.79
CA GLU A 177 -5.17 23.10 -4.17
C GLU A 177 -4.59 21.74 -4.57
N VAL A 178 -3.30 21.48 -4.28
CA VAL A 178 -2.65 20.19 -4.56
C VAL A 178 -3.29 19.08 -3.75
N ALA A 179 -3.52 19.30 -2.47
CA ALA A 179 -4.19 18.32 -1.59
C ALA A 179 -5.58 17.95 -2.10
N GLN A 180 -6.40 18.95 -2.50
CA GLN A 180 -7.71 18.69 -3.06
C GLN A 180 -7.61 17.94 -4.39
N GLY A 181 -6.72 18.36 -5.30
CA GLY A 181 -6.48 17.68 -6.58
C GLY A 181 -6.06 16.22 -6.42
N LEU A 182 -5.20 15.90 -5.45
CA LEU A 182 -4.81 14.51 -5.14
C LEU A 182 -6.00 13.69 -4.65
N LYS A 183 -6.84 14.25 -3.75
CA LYS A 183 -8.03 13.55 -3.26
C LYS A 183 -9.04 13.28 -4.38
N ASP A 184 -9.30 14.28 -5.21
CA ASP A 184 -10.25 14.15 -6.34
C ASP A 184 -9.75 13.12 -7.35
N SER A 185 -8.47 13.13 -7.67
CA SER A 185 -7.82 12.15 -8.55
C SER A 185 -7.93 10.74 -8.00
N LEU A 186 -7.67 10.54 -6.70
CA LEU A 186 -7.78 9.23 -6.07
C LEU A 186 -9.21 8.71 -6.10
N VAL A 187 -10.20 9.57 -5.78
CA VAL A 187 -11.62 9.21 -5.86
C VAL A 187 -11.99 8.79 -7.28
N LEU A 188 -11.55 9.54 -8.30
CA LEU A 188 -11.79 9.20 -9.69
C LEU A 188 -11.21 7.84 -10.06
N PHE A 189 -9.93 7.61 -9.75
CA PHE A 189 -9.27 6.34 -10.05
C PHE A 189 -9.94 5.15 -9.38
N LEU A 190 -10.35 5.29 -8.12
CA LEU A 190 -11.06 4.24 -7.38
C LEU A 190 -12.44 3.97 -7.99
N ARG A 191 -13.18 5.01 -8.39
CA ARG A 191 -14.48 4.88 -9.06
C ARG A 191 -14.37 4.16 -10.39
N ILE A 192 -13.40 4.55 -11.23
CA ILE A 192 -13.17 3.92 -12.53
C ILE A 192 -12.82 2.44 -12.33
N ARG A 193 -11.91 2.15 -11.40
CA ARG A 193 -11.51 0.78 -11.08
C ARG A 193 -12.68 -0.07 -10.60
N LEU A 194 -13.47 0.44 -9.64
CA LEU A 194 -14.63 -0.28 -9.10
C LEU A 194 -15.66 -0.56 -10.19
N ARG A 195 -16.02 0.44 -11.00
CA ARG A 195 -16.95 0.28 -12.12
C ARG A 195 -16.49 -0.83 -13.06
N HIS A 196 -15.23 -0.79 -13.47
CA HIS A 196 -14.66 -1.80 -14.34
C HIS A 196 -14.68 -3.21 -13.73
N GLN A 197 -14.42 -3.33 -12.43
CA GLN A 197 -14.49 -4.61 -11.72
C GLN A 197 -15.93 -5.16 -11.68
N LEU A 198 -16.93 -4.30 -11.44
CA LEU A 198 -18.34 -4.68 -11.43
C LEU A 198 -18.82 -5.13 -12.82
N GLU A 199 -18.51 -4.37 -13.88
CA GLU A 199 -18.89 -4.70 -15.26
C GLU A 199 -18.25 -6.03 -15.73
N LYS A 200 -17.06 -6.35 -15.24
CA LYS A 200 -16.40 -7.63 -15.54
C LYS A 200 -16.90 -8.78 -14.69
N ALA A 201 -17.22 -8.55 -13.43
CA ALA A 201 -17.82 -9.59 -12.56
C ALA A 201 -19.15 -10.10 -13.14
N GLU A 202 -19.92 -9.22 -13.80
CA GLU A 202 -21.16 -9.61 -14.50
C GLU A 202 -20.91 -10.44 -15.77
N LYS A 203 -19.76 -10.26 -16.45
CA LYS A 203 -19.46 -10.88 -17.76
C LYS A 203 -18.50 -12.06 -17.68
N ASN A 204 -17.58 -12.07 -16.72
CA ASN A 204 -16.58 -13.14 -16.57
C ASN A 204 -15.88 -13.05 -15.19
N PRO A 205 -15.76 -14.14 -14.41
CA PRO A 205 -15.17 -14.09 -13.06
C PRO A 205 -13.64 -13.92 -12.99
N GLY A 206 -12.93 -13.76 -14.12
CA GLY A 206 -11.50 -13.50 -14.18
C GLY A 206 -11.18 -11.99 -14.14
N LEU A 207 -10.78 -11.48 -12.98
CA LEU A 207 -10.42 -10.06 -12.79
C LEU A 207 -9.15 -9.68 -13.56
N THR A 208 -9.26 -8.95 -14.67
CA THR A 208 -8.11 -8.26 -15.29
C THR A 208 -8.10 -6.81 -14.81
N GLN A 209 -6.90 -6.29 -14.52
CA GLN A 209 -6.71 -4.91 -14.02
C GLN A 209 -6.55 -3.86 -15.15
N GLN A 210 -6.60 -4.31 -16.41
CA GLN A 210 -6.41 -3.45 -17.58
C GLN A 210 -7.75 -2.88 -18.06
N LEU A 211 -7.81 -1.57 -18.22
CA LEU A 211 -8.93 -0.80 -18.75
C LEU A 211 -8.65 -0.40 -20.20
N LYS A 212 -9.62 -0.59 -21.09
CA LYS A 212 -9.56 0.01 -22.43
C LYS A 212 -9.98 1.48 -22.33
N VAL A 213 -9.26 2.37 -23.03
CA VAL A 213 -9.61 3.80 -23.09
C VAL A 213 -10.99 4.01 -23.66
N SER A 214 -11.42 3.13 -24.59
CA SER A 214 -12.80 3.13 -25.15
C SER A 214 -13.88 2.97 -24.08
N ASP A 215 -13.57 2.32 -22.96
CA ASP A 215 -14.51 2.03 -21.89
C ASP A 215 -14.67 3.23 -20.91
N LEU A 216 -13.79 4.24 -21.03
CA LEU A 216 -13.89 5.49 -20.28
C LEU A 216 -15.00 6.38 -20.86
N ARG A 217 -15.88 6.86 -20.00
CA ARG A 217 -16.88 7.87 -20.41
C ARG A 217 -16.19 9.20 -20.74
N SER A 218 -16.86 10.06 -21.53
CA SER A 218 -16.32 11.36 -21.91
C SER A 218 -15.86 12.22 -20.72
N VAL A 219 -16.58 12.13 -19.59
CA VAL A 219 -16.25 12.84 -18.34
C VAL A 219 -14.96 12.31 -17.70
N ASP A 220 -14.70 11.00 -17.81
CA ASP A 220 -13.52 10.37 -17.25
C ASP A 220 -12.26 10.65 -18.11
N ARG A 221 -12.43 11.17 -19.34
CA ARG A 221 -11.33 11.50 -20.26
C ARG A 221 -10.87 12.95 -20.17
N SER A 222 -11.67 13.80 -19.53
CA SER A 222 -11.43 15.25 -19.42
C SER A 222 -10.82 15.70 -18.09
N LEU A 223 -10.58 14.76 -17.18
CA LEU A 223 -9.91 14.96 -15.89
C LEU A 223 -8.51 14.37 -15.90
#